data_fa1135fe70efff037692b92261403256
#
_entry.id   fa1135fe70efff037692b92261403256
#
_cell.length_a   1.000
_cell.length_b   1.000
_cell.length_c   1.000
_cell.angle_alpha   90.00
_cell.angle_beta   90.00
_cell.angle_gamma   90.00
#
_symmetry.space_group_name_H-M   'P 1'
#
loop_
_entity.id
_entity.type
_entity.pdbx_description
1 polymer ?
#
loop_
_entity_poly.entity_id
_entity_poly.type
_entity_poly.pdbx_seq_one_letter_code
_entity_poly.pdbx_strand_id
1 'polypeptide(L)'
;MKKVYIGIDNGVTGTIGIVGDEIAPMLYKIPVKKEQDYTKAKKSVTRLDSSEFENILRSVQGNVTVVMERPMVNPKRFAATASALRCFEAELVIIEYLKLPHVYVDSKEWQRLLLPKGVKGAAELKSCSVDIGNRLFPQFKDVKHPDRDGILIAEYARKISI
;
A
#
# COMPACT_ATOMS: atom_id res chain seq x y z
N MET A 1 -1.85 -23.77 -7.35
CA MET A 1 -0.86 -22.88 -6.68
C MET A 1 -1.58 -22.01 -5.68
N LYS A 2 -0.97 -21.77 -4.51
CA LYS A 2 -1.53 -20.95 -3.45
C LYS A 2 -1.68 -19.50 -3.91
N LYS A 3 -2.87 -18.94 -3.75
CA LYS A 3 -3.11 -17.53 -4.09
C LYS A 3 -2.52 -16.63 -3.01
N VAL A 4 -1.82 -15.59 -3.44
CA VAL A 4 -1.23 -14.58 -2.58
C VAL A 4 -1.57 -13.19 -3.12
N TYR A 5 -1.98 -12.30 -2.23
CA TYR A 5 -2.36 -10.94 -2.57
C TYR A 5 -1.43 -9.95 -1.87
N ILE A 6 -0.89 -9.04 -2.64
CA ILE A 6 -0.09 -7.92 -2.15
C ILE A 6 -0.91 -6.67 -2.31
N GLY A 7 -1.32 -6.05 -1.21
CA GLY A 7 -2.02 -4.77 -1.21
C GLY A 7 -1.05 -3.63 -0.96
N ILE A 8 -1.13 -2.58 -1.76
CA ILE A 8 -0.28 -1.40 -1.67
C ILE A 8 -1.15 -0.17 -1.47
N ASP A 9 -1.04 0.44 -0.28
CA ASP A 9 -1.47 1.81 -0.02
C ASP A 9 -0.39 2.75 -0.53
N ASN A 10 -0.69 3.42 -1.63
CA ASN A 10 0.27 4.23 -2.36
C ASN A 10 0.74 5.45 -1.56
N GLY A 11 2.02 5.73 -1.67
CA GLY A 11 2.67 6.92 -1.15
C GLY A 11 3.81 6.61 -0.18
N VAL A 12 4.69 7.59 0.00
CA VAL A 12 5.90 7.44 0.83
C VAL A 12 5.63 7.22 2.33
N THR A 13 4.40 7.36 2.77
CA THR A 13 3.93 7.07 4.14
C THR A 13 2.97 5.90 4.20
N GLY A 14 2.72 5.22 3.09
CA GLY A 14 1.83 4.08 3.00
C GLY A 14 2.44 2.77 3.50
N THR A 15 1.72 1.69 3.23
CA THR A 15 2.11 0.33 3.64
C THR A 15 1.90 -0.69 2.53
N ILE A 16 2.62 -1.79 2.66
CA ILE A 16 2.47 -3.00 1.85
C ILE A 16 1.96 -4.10 2.77
N GLY A 17 0.83 -4.67 2.44
CA GLY A 17 0.31 -5.85 3.14
C GLY A 17 0.32 -7.07 2.24
N ILE A 18 0.62 -8.23 2.80
CA ILE A 18 0.67 -9.50 2.07
C ILE A 18 -0.19 -10.50 2.82
N VAL A 19 -1.16 -11.08 2.12
CA VAL A 19 -2.02 -12.14 2.66
C VAL A 19 -2.17 -13.27 1.64
N GLY A 20 -2.37 -14.48 2.12
CA GLY A 20 -2.60 -15.64 1.27
C GLY A 20 -3.15 -16.82 2.07
N ASP A 21 -3.57 -17.88 1.37
CA ASP A 21 -4.30 -19.00 1.98
C ASP A 21 -3.45 -19.84 2.95
N GLU A 22 -2.12 -19.85 2.77
CA GLU A 22 -1.22 -20.68 3.58
C GLU A 22 0.10 -19.98 3.91
N ILE A 23 0.08 -18.66 3.94
CA ILE A 23 1.22 -17.86 4.35
C ILE A 23 0.87 -17.02 5.57
N ALA A 24 1.84 -16.79 6.44
CA ALA A 24 1.67 -15.82 7.51
C ALA A 24 1.50 -14.42 6.91
N PRO A 25 0.50 -13.66 7.34
CA PRO A 25 0.35 -12.29 6.88
C PRO A 25 1.57 -11.44 7.22
N MET A 26 1.94 -10.55 6.29
CA MET A 26 3.07 -9.63 6.46
C MET A 26 2.63 -8.19 6.24
N LEU A 27 3.24 -7.27 6.97
CA LEU A 27 2.99 -5.84 6.88
C LEU A 27 4.31 -5.08 6.88
N TYR A 28 4.53 -4.29 5.85
CA TYR A 28 5.71 -3.44 5.69
C TYR A 28 5.29 -1.99 5.51
N LYS A 29 6.13 -1.07 5.94
CA LYS A 29 6.07 0.32 5.46
C LYS A 29 6.52 0.35 4.02
N ILE A 30 6.02 1.29 3.22
CA ILE A 30 6.66 1.58 1.94
C ILE A 30 8.12 1.95 2.22
N PRO A 31 9.08 1.20 1.62
CA PRO A 31 10.49 1.51 1.82
C PRO A 31 10.84 2.82 1.13
N VAL A 32 11.49 3.71 1.86
CA VAL A 32 11.80 5.05 1.36
C VAL A 32 13.24 5.43 1.67
N LYS A 33 13.79 6.29 0.81
CA LYS A 33 15.08 6.93 0.98
C LYS A 33 14.95 8.45 0.85
N LYS A 34 15.83 9.18 1.53
CA LYS A 34 15.95 10.63 1.41
C LYS A 34 17.14 10.95 0.50
N GLU A 35 16.88 11.76 -0.49
CA GLU A 35 17.89 12.20 -1.45
C GLU A 35 17.74 13.70 -1.74
N GLN A 36 18.76 14.29 -2.32
CA GLN A 36 18.61 15.61 -2.94
C GLN A 36 17.80 15.47 -4.22
N ASP A 37 16.88 16.40 -4.44
CA ASP A 37 16.20 16.46 -5.73
C ASP A 37 17.14 16.94 -6.85
N TYR A 38 16.67 16.81 -8.07
CA TYR A 38 17.43 17.20 -9.28
C TYR A 38 17.41 18.71 -9.55
N THR A 39 16.69 19.49 -8.74
CA THR A 39 16.53 20.93 -8.94
C THR A 39 17.79 21.69 -8.50
N LYS A 40 17.97 22.90 -9.05
CA LYS A 40 19.08 23.77 -8.63
C LYS A 40 19.05 24.08 -7.13
N ALA A 41 17.87 24.06 -6.51
CA ALA A 41 17.70 24.31 -5.07
C ALA A 41 18.15 23.14 -4.20
N LYS A 42 18.39 21.95 -4.79
CA LYS A 42 18.86 20.73 -4.09
C LYS A 42 18.12 20.44 -2.80
N LYS A 43 16.80 20.55 -2.84
CA LYS A 43 15.93 20.26 -1.69
C LYS A 43 15.94 18.77 -1.38
N SER A 44 15.83 18.42 -0.11
CA SER A 44 15.63 17.03 0.29
C SER A 44 14.26 16.53 -0.15
N VAL A 45 14.21 15.36 -0.77
CA VAL A 45 12.99 14.68 -1.19
C VAL A 45 12.98 13.25 -0.68
N THR A 46 11.82 12.79 -0.22
CA THR A 46 11.59 11.39 0.12
C THR A 46 11.08 10.66 -1.13
N ARG A 47 11.72 9.57 -1.46
CA ARG A 47 11.40 8.74 -2.64
C ARG A 47 11.28 7.28 -2.24
N LEU A 48 10.61 6.50 -3.09
CA LEU A 48 10.63 5.04 -2.99
C LEU A 48 12.08 4.52 -3.03
N ASP A 49 12.43 3.65 -2.10
CA ASP A 49 13.62 2.82 -2.22
C ASP A 49 13.28 1.62 -3.11
N SER A 50 13.62 1.75 -4.38
CA SER A 50 13.28 0.77 -5.42
C SER A 50 13.89 -0.60 -5.17
N SER A 51 15.12 -0.64 -4.66
CA SER A 51 15.81 -1.90 -4.37
C SER A 51 15.13 -2.67 -3.25
N GLU A 52 14.79 -1.98 -2.16
CA GLU A 52 14.13 -2.62 -1.03
C GLU A 52 12.68 -3.00 -1.39
N PHE A 53 11.98 -2.18 -2.15
CA PHE A 53 10.66 -2.51 -2.66
C PHE A 53 10.68 -3.77 -3.54
N GLU A 54 11.64 -3.86 -4.47
CA GLU A 54 11.84 -5.05 -5.30
C GLU A 54 12.13 -6.28 -4.44
N ASN A 55 13.00 -6.17 -3.42
CA ASN A 55 13.31 -7.27 -2.52
C ASN A 55 12.07 -7.80 -1.80
N ILE A 56 11.20 -6.92 -1.30
CA ILE A 56 9.93 -7.31 -0.68
C ILE A 56 9.07 -8.09 -1.67
N LEU A 57 8.89 -7.61 -2.90
CA LEU A 57 8.07 -8.30 -3.89
C LEU A 57 8.66 -9.67 -4.27
N ARG A 58 9.98 -9.76 -4.46
CA ARG A 58 10.67 -11.01 -4.79
C ARG A 58 10.65 -12.04 -3.67
N SER A 59 10.51 -11.63 -2.43
CA SER A 59 10.44 -12.54 -1.29
C SER A 59 9.13 -13.34 -1.24
N VAL A 60 8.10 -12.87 -1.95
CA VAL A 60 6.76 -13.47 -1.95
C VAL A 60 6.69 -14.60 -2.98
N GLN A 61 6.32 -15.79 -2.52
CA GLN A 61 6.18 -16.96 -3.38
C GLN A 61 4.71 -17.36 -3.54
N GLY A 62 4.36 -17.89 -4.70
CA GLY A 62 3.01 -18.36 -5.00
C GLY A 62 2.43 -17.73 -6.26
N ASN A 63 1.12 -17.87 -6.43
CA ASN A 63 0.37 -17.17 -7.47
C ASN A 63 0.00 -15.77 -6.96
N VAL A 64 0.92 -14.83 -7.17
CA VAL A 64 0.84 -13.46 -6.62
C VAL A 64 -0.01 -12.58 -7.51
N THR A 65 -0.93 -11.82 -6.90
CA THR A 65 -1.61 -10.69 -7.53
C THR A 65 -1.35 -9.43 -6.69
N VAL A 66 -0.91 -8.37 -7.33
CA VAL A 66 -0.70 -7.06 -6.68
C VAL A 66 -1.95 -6.21 -6.84
N VAL A 67 -2.38 -5.57 -5.76
CA VAL A 67 -3.54 -4.68 -5.74
C VAL A 67 -3.09 -3.31 -5.25
N MET A 68 -3.13 -2.33 -6.13
CA MET A 68 -2.63 -0.99 -5.87
C MET A 68 -3.80 -0.01 -5.68
N GLU A 69 -3.79 0.72 -4.58
CA GLU A 69 -4.73 1.83 -4.44
C GLU A 69 -4.35 2.97 -5.40
N ARG A 70 -5.36 3.51 -6.12
CA ARG A 70 -5.14 4.65 -7.00
C ARG A 70 -4.74 5.88 -6.20
N PRO A 71 -3.72 6.64 -6.64
CA PRO A 71 -3.31 7.86 -5.96
C PRO A 71 -4.41 8.92 -6.03
N MET A 72 -4.61 9.63 -4.92
CA MET A 72 -5.50 10.78 -4.90
C MET A 72 -4.83 11.97 -5.59
N VAL A 73 -5.45 12.45 -6.66
CA VAL A 73 -5.02 13.66 -7.38
C VAL A 73 -5.84 14.86 -6.91
N ASN A 74 -5.18 15.82 -6.27
CA ASN A 74 -5.79 17.06 -5.82
C ASN A 74 -4.95 18.27 -6.29
N PRO A 75 -5.42 19.03 -7.29
CA PRO A 75 -4.68 20.18 -7.82
C PRO A 75 -4.34 21.26 -6.78
N LYS A 76 -5.16 21.39 -5.74
CA LYS A 76 -4.92 22.33 -4.63
C LYS A 76 -3.79 21.88 -3.70
N ARG A 77 -3.37 20.63 -3.78
CA ARG A 77 -2.30 20.02 -2.98
C ARG A 77 -1.21 19.46 -3.89
N PHE A 78 -0.68 20.31 -4.76
CA PHE A 78 0.26 19.93 -5.82
C PHE A 78 1.45 19.10 -5.32
N ALA A 79 2.14 19.54 -4.27
CA ALA A 79 3.32 18.84 -3.75
C ALA A 79 3.00 17.43 -3.26
N ALA A 80 1.87 17.24 -2.55
CA ALA A 80 1.41 15.94 -2.10
C ALA A 80 1.00 15.05 -3.27
N THR A 81 0.28 15.60 -4.25
CA THR A 81 -0.13 14.89 -5.46
C THR A 81 1.09 14.46 -6.27
N ALA A 82 2.05 15.34 -6.48
CA ALA A 82 3.30 15.02 -7.22
C ALA A 82 4.09 13.91 -6.50
N SER A 83 4.18 13.94 -5.17
CA SER A 83 4.82 12.89 -4.39
C SER A 83 4.11 11.55 -4.53
N ALA A 84 2.78 11.53 -4.44
CA ALA A 84 1.96 10.31 -4.58
C ALA A 84 2.09 9.70 -5.99
N LEU A 85 2.01 10.52 -7.03
CA LEU A 85 2.15 10.06 -8.42
C LEU A 85 3.55 9.53 -8.71
N ARG A 86 4.59 10.18 -8.18
CA ARG A 86 5.98 9.72 -8.32
C ARG A 86 6.19 8.36 -7.66
N CYS A 87 5.65 8.16 -6.46
CA CYS A 87 5.74 6.89 -5.75
C CYS A 87 5.00 5.79 -6.51
N PHE A 88 3.76 6.05 -6.89
CA PHE A 88 2.92 5.12 -7.64
C PHE A 88 3.57 4.65 -8.95
N GLU A 89 4.10 5.57 -9.74
CA GLU A 89 4.75 5.22 -11.01
C GLU A 89 6.02 4.38 -10.78
N ALA A 90 6.80 4.72 -9.75
CA ALA A 90 8.00 3.94 -9.43
C ALA A 90 7.65 2.51 -8.97
N GLU A 91 6.61 2.34 -8.16
CA GLU A 91 6.08 1.04 -7.76
C GLU A 91 5.59 0.25 -8.98
N LEU A 92 4.81 0.88 -9.84
CA LEU A 92 4.22 0.25 -11.02
C LEU A 92 5.29 -0.26 -11.98
N VAL A 93 6.31 0.55 -12.27
CA VAL A 93 7.44 0.14 -13.13
C VAL A 93 8.13 -1.12 -12.60
N ILE A 94 8.33 -1.22 -11.29
CA ILE A 94 8.95 -2.40 -10.68
C ILE A 94 8.03 -3.62 -10.78
N ILE A 95 6.74 -3.46 -10.51
CA ILE A 95 5.74 -4.52 -10.61
C ILE A 95 5.68 -5.07 -12.04
N GLU A 96 5.65 -4.19 -13.04
CA GLU A 96 5.66 -4.57 -14.46
C GLU A 96 6.98 -5.25 -14.87
N TYR A 97 8.11 -4.73 -14.41
CA TYR A 97 9.43 -5.34 -14.63
C TYR A 97 9.49 -6.77 -14.07
N LEU A 98 8.91 -6.99 -12.91
CA LEU A 98 8.79 -8.33 -12.29
C LEU A 98 7.70 -9.20 -12.93
N LYS A 99 6.95 -8.66 -13.89
CA LYS A 99 5.83 -9.34 -14.57
C LYS A 99 4.77 -9.86 -13.60
N LEU A 100 4.54 -9.13 -12.52
CA LEU A 100 3.51 -9.49 -11.55
C LEU A 100 2.13 -9.03 -12.04
N PRO A 101 1.13 -9.93 -12.08
CA PRO A 101 -0.25 -9.52 -12.33
C PRO A 101 -0.68 -8.46 -11.32
N HIS A 102 -1.30 -7.39 -11.81
CA HIS A 102 -1.73 -6.31 -10.93
C HIS A 102 -3.07 -5.71 -11.36
N VAL A 103 -3.78 -5.15 -10.39
CA VAL A 103 -5.04 -4.43 -10.58
C VAL A 103 -5.05 -3.17 -9.72
N TYR A 104 -5.91 -2.22 -10.08
CA TYR A 104 -6.10 -0.99 -9.34
C TYR A 104 -7.42 -1.00 -8.58
N VAL A 105 -7.43 -0.39 -7.40
CA VAL A 105 -8.60 -0.26 -6.55
C VAL A 105 -8.76 1.19 -6.09
N ASP A 106 -9.99 1.66 -5.99
CA ASP A 106 -10.26 2.94 -5.33
C ASP A 106 -10.43 2.73 -3.82
N SER A 107 -10.00 3.71 -3.02
CA SER A 107 -10.11 3.64 -1.56
C SER A 107 -11.54 3.32 -1.09
N LYS A 108 -12.54 3.87 -1.76
CA LYS A 108 -13.95 3.62 -1.42
C LYS A 108 -14.40 2.18 -1.64
N GLU A 109 -13.77 1.43 -2.54
CA GLU A 109 -14.15 0.05 -2.85
C GLU A 109 -13.82 -0.86 -1.66
N TRP A 110 -12.57 -0.88 -1.22
CA TRP A 110 -12.15 -1.72 -0.12
C TRP A 110 -12.70 -1.23 1.22
N GLN A 111 -12.78 0.10 1.44
CA GLN A 111 -13.37 0.68 2.63
C GLN A 111 -14.84 0.29 2.81
N ARG A 112 -15.62 0.31 1.75
CA ARG A 112 -17.04 -0.09 1.80
C ARG A 112 -17.23 -1.53 2.26
N LEU A 113 -16.32 -2.43 1.87
CA LEU A 113 -16.39 -3.85 2.24
C LEU A 113 -15.91 -4.11 3.66
N LEU A 114 -14.84 -3.44 4.09
CA LEU A 114 -14.12 -3.79 5.32
C LEU A 114 -14.41 -2.88 6.49
N LEU A 115 -14.72 -1.60 6.25
CA LEU A 115 -14.95 -0.62 7.30
C LEU A 115 -16.45 -0.50 7.64
N PRO A 116 -16.78 -0.13 8.88
CA PRO A 116 -18.17 0.12 9.29
C PRO A 116 -18.81 1.22 8.43
N LYS A 117 -20.12 1.11 8.25
CA LYS A 117 -20.90 2.15 7.57
C LYS A 117 -20.96 3.43 8.41
N GLY A 118 -20.95 4.57 7.75
CA GLY A 118 -21.14 5.87 8.41
C GLY A 118 -19.86 6.55 8.87
N VAL A 119 -18.70 5.93 8.73
CA VAL A 119 -17.39 6.54 9.01
C VAL A 119 -17.15 7.69 8.02
N LYS A 120 -16.85 8.88 8.53
CA LYS A 120 -16.68 10.10 7.71
C LYS A 120 -15.42 10.87 8.14
N GLY A 121 -14.71 11.37 7.14
CA GLY A 121 -13.51 12.18 7.36
C GLY A 121 -12.23 11.35 7.49
N ALA A 122 -11.10 11.95 7.10
CA ALA A 122 -9.82 11.26 6.98
C ALA A 122 -9.32 10.69 8.31
N ALA A 123 -9.48 11.43 9.40
CA ALA A 123 -9.00 11.01 10.73
C ALA A 123 -9.77 9.79 11.24
N GLU A 124 -11.11 9.80 11.10
CA GLU A 124 -11.96 8.70 11.54
C GLU A 124 -11.75 7.45 10.68
N LEU A 125 -11.62 7.61 9.35
CA LEU A 125 -11.26 6.51 8.45
C LEU A 125 -9.93 5.88 8.83
N LYS A 126 -8.93 6.69 9.14
CA LYS A 126 -7.60 6.21 9.56
C LYS A 126 -7.67 5.40 10.86
N SER A 127 -8.34 5.93 11.88
CA SER A 127 -8.55 5.24 13.15
C SER A 127 -9.29 3.92 12.94
N CYS A 128 -10.34 3.93 12.15
CA CYS A 128 -11.13 2.75 11.84
C CYS A 128 -10.32 1.68 11.09
N SER A 129 -9.49 2.09 10.13
CA SER A 129 -8.58 1.18 9.42
C SER A 129 -7.60 0.48 10.38
N VAL A 130 -7.04 1.22 11.33
CA VAL A 130 -6.15 0.65 12.36
C VAL A 130 -6.90 -0.37 13.22
N ASP A 131 -8.08 -0.03 13.70
CA ASP A 131 -8.89 -0.91 14.56
C ASP A 131 -9.28 -2.20 13.83
N ILE A 132 -9.76 -2.09 12.61
CA ILE A 132 -10.14 -3.26 11.80
C ILE A 132 -8.90 -4.09 11.42
N GLY A 133 -7.82 -3.44 11.01
CA GLY A 133 -6.57 -4.12 10.70
C GLY A 133 -6.02 -4.91 11.90
N ASN A 134 -6.05 -4.32 13.09
CA ASN A 134 -5.61 -4.99 14.33
C ASN A 134 -6.54 -6.12 14.77
N ARG A 135 -7.85 -6.05 14.45
CA ARG A 135 -8.78 -7.15 14.70
C ARG A 135 -8.56 -8.32 13.74
N LEU A 136 -8.39 -8.04 12.46
CA LEU A 136 -8.21 -9.07 11.45
C LEU A 136 -6.81 -9.71 11.53
N PHE A 137 -5.82 -8.91 11.93
CA PHE A 137 -4.42 -9.30 12.00
C PHE A 137 -3.82 -8.91 13.37
N PRO A 138 -4.18 -9.63 14.47
CA PRO A 138 -3.76 -9.28 15.83
C PRO A 138 -2.24 -9.22 16.03
N GLN A 139 -1.48 -9.95 15.22
CA GLN A 139 -0.02 -9.97 15.25
C GLN A 139 0.62 -8.61 14.93
N PHE A 140 -0.13 -7.68 14.32
CA PHE A 140 0.37 -6.33 14.00
C PHE A 140 -0.06 -5.27 15.01
N LYS A 141 -0.77 -5.64 16.07
CA LYS A 141 -1.29 -4.70 17.08
C LYS A 141 -0.21 -3.80 17.67
N ASP A 142 0.99 -4.33 17.88
CA ASP A 142 2.11 -3.62 18.48
C ASP A 142 3.02 -2.92 17.45
N VAL A 143 2.70 -3.01 16.18
CA VAL A 143 3.41 -2.28 15.12
C VAL A 143 3.07 -0.79 15.24
N LYS A 144 4.09 0.03 15.50
CA LYS A 144 3.94 1.46 15.75
C LYS A 144 3.46 2.29 14.55
N HIS A 145 3.59 1.77 13.32
CA HIS A 145 3.12 2.46 12.13
C HIS A 145 1.60 2.60 12.17
N PRO A 146 1.05 3.82 12.01
CA PRO A 146 -0.38 4.08 12.16
C PRO A 146 -1.20 3.72 10.91
N ASP A 147 -0.66 2.93 10.01
CA ASP A 147 -1.29 2.55 8.75
C ASP A 147 -1.50 1.03 8.69
N ARG A 148 -2.71 0.63 8.30
CA ARG A 148 -3.09 -0.78 8.03
C ARG A 148 -3.70 -0.92 6.65
N ASP A 149 -3.69 0.15 5.86
CA ASP A 149 -4.44 0.18 4.61
C ASP A 149 -3.89 -0.85 3.61
N GLY A 150 -2.57 -1.01 3.53
CA GLY A 150 -1.97 -2.01 2.64
C GLY A 150 -2.45 -3.44 2.92
N ILE A 151 -2.51 -3.85 4.19
CA ILE A 151 -2.98 -5.21 4.50
C ILE A 151 -4.50 -5.35 4.37
N LEU A 152 -5.26 -4.27 4.57
CA LEU A 152 -6.70 -4.26 4.32
C LEU A 152 -7.01 -4.34 2.83
N ILE A 153 -6.24 -3.68 1.98
CA ILE A 153 -6.34 -3.80 0.51
C ILE A 153 -6.06 -5.24 0.07
N ALA A 154 -5.01 -5.88 0.61
CA ALA A 154 -4.72 -7.28 0.33
C ALA A 154 -5.85 -8.22 0.78
N GLU A 155 -6.40 -8.00 1.98
CA GLU A 155 -7.53 -8.77 2.50
C GLU A 155 -8.81 -8.55 1.69
N TYR A 156 -9.06 -7.33 1.24
CA TYR A 156 -10.14 -7.03 0.31
C TYR A 156 -10.03 -7.88 -0.95
N ALA A 157 -8.86 -7.88 -1.60
CA ALA A 157 -8.61 -8.65 -2.80
C ALA A 157 -8.81 -10.16 -2.58
N ARG A 158 -8.34 -10.69 -1.45
CA ARG A 158 -8.55 -12.07 -1.05
C ARG A 158 -10.04 -12.41 -0.90
N LYS A 159 -10.82 -11.54 -0.26
CA LYS A 159 -12.26 -11.76 -0.04
C LYS A 159 -13.08 -11.76 -1.32
N ILE A 160 -12.74 -10.91 -2.28
CA ILE A 160 -13.46 -10.87 -3.58
C ILE A 160 -12.83 -11.75 -4.66
N SER A 161 -11.75 -12.46 -4.34
CA SER A 161 -11.09 -13.43 -5.21
C SER A 161 -10.65 -12.85 -6.55
N ILE A 162 -9.99 -11.69 -6.53
CA ILE A 162 -9.39 -11.10 -7.73
C ILE A 162 -8.36 -12.04 -8.34
#